data_5692c3fd01926fd85f9ee638eac97a2a
#
_entry.id   5692c3fd01926fd85f9ee638eac97a2a
#
_cell.length_a   1.000
_cell.length_b   1.000
_cell.length_c   1.000
_cell.angle_alpha   90.00
_cell.angle_beta   90.00
_cell.angle_gamma   90.00
#
_symmetry.space_group_name_H-M   'P 1'
#
loop_
_entity.id
_entity.type
_entity.pdbx_description
1 polymer ?
#
loop_
_entity_poly.entity_id
_entity_poly.type
_entity_poly.pdbx_seq_one_letter_code
_entity_poly.pdbx_strand_id
1 'polypeptide(L)'
;EAEHSNIRLLQIEQINSTQPETNIKVRNDSWQVCSPITIPEFSATAYFFGREISEKQNVPVGLIHTSWGGTNVESWISGEVLKEMPEFVKTAESIQKMPGDKKILKAEYLKELTAWNNRVDEGFAEGKPVRAAASLDDKDWESMNFPGEVGPQLAGFDGVMWVRKEIEIPASWAGKDVQLSLGAIDDND
;
A
#
# COMPACT_ATOMS: atom_id res chain seq x y z
N GLU A 1 2.40 -30.20 7.74
CA GLU A 1 3.07 -30.38 6.44
C GLU A 1 4.18 -29.34 6.16
N ALA A 2 4.35 -28.30 6.97
CA ALA A 2 5.37 -27.27 6.78
C ALA A 2 6.57 -27.40 7.75
N GLU A 3 6.78 -28.54 8.34
CA GLU A 3 7.89 -28.82 9.24
C GLU A 3 9.11 -29.26 8.42
N HIS A 4 9.98 -28.32 8.02
CA HIS A 4 11.14 -28.58 7.19
C HIS A 4 12.39 -27.94 7.82
N SER A 5 13.09 -28.73 8.65
CA SER A 5 14.30 -28.25 9.34
C SER A 5 15.45 -27.87 8.40
N ASN A 6 15.44 -28.36 7.16
CA ASN A 6 16.43 -28.06 6.12
C ASN A 6 16.11 -26.80 5.31
N ILE A 7 14.94 -26.18 5.53
CA ILE A 7 14.56 -24.96 4.83
C ILE A 7 14.66 -23.77 5.79
N ARG A 8 15.27 -22.69 5.31
CA ARG A 8 15.34 -21.40 6.00
C ARG A 8 14.63 -20.35 5.20
N LEU A 9 13.91 -19.49 5.90
CA LEU A 9 13.11 -18.41 5.36
C LEU A 9 13.67 -17.05 5.80
N LEU A 10 13.89 -16.16 4.86
CA LEU A 10 14.27 -14.77 5.12
C LEU A 10 13.30 -13.85 4.39
N GLN A 11 12.57 -13.04 5.12
CA GLN A 11 11.66 -12.07 4.53
C GLN A 11 12.19 -10.67 4.71
N ILE A 12 12.33 -9.96 3.59
CA ILE A 12 12.77 -8.56 3.57
C ILE A 12 11.57 -7.67 3.90
N GLU A 13 11.78 -6.64 4.71
CA GLU A 13 10.76 -5.62 4.96
C GLU A 13 10.54 -4.78 3.70
N GLN A 14 9.28 -4.43 3.45
CA GLN A 14 8.88 -3.57 2.35
C GLN A 14 9.16 -2.11 2.71
N ILE A 15 10.28 -1.59 2.27
CA ILE A 15 10.74 -0.23 2.59
C ILE A 15 11.18 0.47 1.30
N ASN A 16 10.56 1.61 1.02
CA ASN A 16 11.00 2.48 -0.07
C ASN A 16 12.25 3.25 0.32
N SER A 17 13.19 3.38 -0.61
CA SER A 17 14.32 4.30 -0.50
C SER A 17 14.55 5.01 -1.82
N THR A 18 14.92 6.30 -1.75
CA THR A 18 15.33 7.10 -2.91
C THR A 18 16.83 7.00 -3.18
N GLN A 19 17.56 6.36 -2.28
CA GLN A 19 19.00 6.16 -2.36
C GLN A 19 19.32 4.67 -2.14
N PRO A 20 20.38 4.15 -2.78
CA PRO A 20 20.86 2.80 -2.50
C PRO A 20 21.22 2.65 -1.03
N GLU A 21 20.73 1.59 -0.41
CA GLU A 21 21.02 1.25 0.98
C GLU A 21 22.14 0.21 1.05
N THR A 22 22.99 0.31 2.05
CA THR A 22 24.06 -0.69 2.28
C THR A 22 23.58 -1.90 3.05
N ASN A 23 22.47 -1.77 3.78
CA ASN A 23 21.83 -2.84 4.54
C ASN A 23 20.32 -2.82 4.31
N ILE A 24 19.74 -4.01 4.35
CA ILE A 24 18.29 -4.21 4.25
C ILE A 24 17.74 -4.59 5.63
N LYS A 25 16.53 -4.18 5.91
CA LYS A 25 15.80 -4.66 7.08
C LYS A 25 15.12 -5.98 6.78
N VAL A 26 15.22 -6.87 7.72
CA VAL A 26 14.70 -8.23 7.65
C VAL A 26 13.61 -8.40 8.70
N ARG A 27 12.48 -8.95 8.32
CA ARG A 27 11.41 -9.29 9.25
C ARG A 27 11.94 -10.32 10.26
N ASN A 28 11.67 -10.09 11.54
CA ASN A 28 12.17 -10.91 12.67
C ASN A 28 13.72 -10.91 12.82
N ASP A 29 14.40 -9.94 12.21
CA ASP A 29 15.85 -9.70 12.32
C ASP A 29 16.77 -10.90 11.97
N SER A 30 16.22 -12.00 11.46
CA SER A 30 17.00 -13.21 11.21
C SER A 30 16.32 -14.22 10.28
N TRP A 31 17.10 -15.19 9.84
CA TRP A 31 16.61 -16.38 9.20
C TRP A 31 15.74 -17.22 10.13
N GLN A 32 14.57 -17.61 9.66
CA GLN A 32 13.63 -18.47 10.39
C GLN A 32 13.68 -19.90 9.85
N VAL A 33 13.53 -20.88 10.75
CA VAL A 33 13.31 -22.27 10.33
C VAL A 33 11.91 -22.38 9.72
N CYS A 34 11.79 -23.09 8.61
CA CYS A 34 10.48 -23.36 8.03
C CYS A 34 9.64 -24.25 8.97
N SER A 35 8.51 -23.72 9.40
CA SER A 35 7.57 -24.38 10.31
C SER A 35 6.14 -23.90 10.05
N PRO A 36 5.11 -24.57 10.61
CA PRO A 36 3.72 -24.10 10.53
C PRO A 36 3.50 -22.69 11.09
N ILE A 37 4.39 -22.21 11.95
CA ILE A 37 4.31 -20.86 12.55
C ILE A 37 4.92 -19.81 11.63
N THR A 38 6.00 -20.13 10.91
CA THR A 38 6.76 -19.14 10.12
C THR A 38 6.33 -19.06 8.66
N ILE A 39 5.65 -20.08 8.14
CA ILE A 39 5.28 -20.18 6.73
C ILE A 39 4.03 -19.36 6.32
N PRO A 40 3.02 -19.10 7.16
CA PRO A 40 1.77 -18.48 6.72
C PRO A 40 1.95 -17.11 6.07
N GLU A 41 2.94 -16.34 6.52
CA GLU A 41 3.25 -15.00 6.01
C GLU A 41 4.33 -14.99 4.92
N PHE A 42 4.79 -16.16 4.50
CA PHE A 42 5.86 -16.29 3.51
C PHE A 42 5.31 -16.50 2.10
N SER A 43 6.15 -16.30 1.08
CA SER A 43 5.78 -16.57 -0.32
C SER A 43 5.48 -18.05 -0.54
N ALA A 44 4.23 -18.37 -0.88
CA ALA A 44 3.82 -19.73 -1.22
C ALA A 44 4.59 -20.27 -2.44
N THR A 45 4.79 -19.46 -3.47
CA THR A 45 5.57 -19.83 -4.66
C THR A 45 7.00 -20.21 -4.30
N ALA A 46 7.69 -19.40 -3.50
CA ALA A 46 9.05 -19.68 -3.08
C ALA A 46 9.10 -20.95 -2.20
N TYR A 47 8.14 -21.10 -1.29
CA TYR A 47 8.05 -22.27 -0.41
C TYR A 47 7.91 -23.56 -1.18
N PHE A 48 6.91 -23.68 -2.08
CA PHE A 48 6.67 -24.90 -2.83
C PHE A 48 7.85 -25.25 -3.75
N PHE A 49 8.46 -24.23 -4.37
CA PHE A 49 9.68 -24.42 -5.17
C PHE A 49 10.86 -24.93 -4.32
N GLY A 50 11.13 -24.27 -3.20
CA GLY A 50 12.23 -24.63 -2.32
C GLY A 50 12.05 -26.00 -1.65
N ARG A 51 10.82 -26.35 -1.28
CA ARG A 51 10.50 -27.68 -0.76
C ARG A 51 10.82 -28.76 -1.76
N GLU A 52 10.33 -28.61 -3.00
CA GLU A 52 10.58 -29.57 -4.09
C GLU A 52 12.08 -29.79 -4.34
N ILE A 53 12.88 -28.71 -4.34
CA ILE A 53 14.34 -28.79 -4.48
C ILE A 53 14.96 -29.52 -3.28
N SER A 54 14.61 -29.12 -2.05
CA SER A 54 15.16 -29.72 -0.85
C SER A 54 14.90 -31.22 -0.77
N GLU A 55 13.67 -31.65 -1.07
CA GLU A 55 13.28 -33.05 -1.02
C GLU A 55 13.93 -33.88 -2.14
N LYS A 56 13.92 -33.39 -3.39
CA LYS A 56 14.43 -34.16 -4.52
C LYS A 56 15.97 -34.24 -4.56
N GLN A 57 16.64 -33.18 -4.15
CA GLN A 57 18.09 -33.12 -4.18
C GLN A 57 18.73 -33.45 -2.82
N ASN A 58 17.91 -33.60 -1.77
CA ASN A 58 18.35 -33.84 -0.40
C ASN A 58 19.39 -32.79 0.07
N VAL A 59 19.12 -31.50 -0.21
CA VAL A 59 20.00 -30.38 0.14
C VAL A 59 19.27 -29.36 1.03
N PRO A 60 19.99 -28.63 1.90
CA PRO A 60 19.42 -27.50 2.60
C PRO A 60 19.13 -26.35 1.62
N VAL A 61 18.03 -25.63 1.85
CA VAL A 61 17.59 -24.52 1.00
C VAL A 61 17.33 -23.27 1.83
N GLY A 62 17.90 -22.14 1.41
CA GLY A 62 17.57 -20.81 1.92
C GLY A 62 16.68 -20.08 0.94
N LEU A 63 15.53 -19.61 1.39
CA LEU A 63 14.57 -18.85 0.59
C LEU A 63 14.54 -17.39 1.05
N ILE A 64 14.73 -16.47 0.12
CA ILE A 64 14.65 -15.03 0.37
C ILE A 64 13.43 -14.49 -0.35
N HIS A 65 12.52 -13.87 0.40
CA HIS A 65 11.31 -13.24 -0.12
C HIS A 65 11.48 -11.73 -0.13
N THR A 66 11.48 -11.13 -1.33
CA THR A 66 11.67 -9.70 -1.55
C THR A 66 10.54 -9.06 -2.35
N SER A 67 9.50 -9.80 -2.75
CA SER A 67 8.42 -9.30 -3.60
C SER A 67 7.54 -8.28 -2.88
N TRP A 68 7.02 -7.33 -3.66
CA TRP A 68 6.06 -6.33 -3.22
C TRP A 68 5.03 -6.10 -4.32
N GLY A 69 3.80 -6.55 -4.09
CA GLY A 69 2.69 -6.41 -5.05
C GLY A 69 2.40 -4.94 -5.37
N GLY A 70 1.95 -4.68 -6.59
CA GLY A 70 1.65 -3.33 -7.06
C GLY A 70 2.85 -2.47 -7.45
N THR A 71 4.09 -2.97 -7.31
CA THR A 71 5.29 -2.26 -7.74
C THR A 71 5.66 -2.60 -9.18
N ASN A 72 6.09 -1.59 -9.95
CA ASN A 72 6.61 -1.78 -11.29
C ASN A 72 8.00 -2.42 -11.25
N VAL A 73 8.35 -3.20 -12.28
CA VAL A 73 9.65 -3.91 -12.36
C VAL A 73 10.85 -2.95 -12.32
N GLU A 74 10.69 -1.75 -12.83
CA GLU A 74 11.72 -0.71 -12.84
C GLU A 74 12.16 -0.30 -11.44
N SER A 75 11.27 -0.40 -10.45
CA SER A 75 11.58 -0.12 -9.04
C SER A 75 12.59 -1.12 -8.44
N TRP A 76 12.82 -2.25 -9.12
CA TRP A 76 13.73 -3.32 -8.70
C TRP A 76 15.05 -3.35 -9.51
N ILE A 77 15.19 -2.39 -10.44
CA ILE A 77 16.38 -2.25 -11.28
C ILE A 77 17.25 -1.11 -10.70
N SER A 78 18.57 -1.30 -10.68
CA SER A 78 19.46 -0.24 -10.20
C SER A 78 19.35 1.02 -11.05
N GLY A 79 19.46 2.20 -10.42
CA GLY A 79 19.40 3.48 -11.12
C GLY A 79 20.50 3.65 -12.18
N GLU A 80 21.64 2.95 -12.05
CA GLU A 80 22.70 2.93 -13.06
C GLU A 80 22.23 2.24 -14.33
N VAL A 81 21.62 1.05 -14.21
CA VAL A 81 21.08 0.32 -15.35
C VAL A 81 19.89 1.05 -15.97
N LEU A 82 19.00 1.65 -15.17
CA LEU A 82 17.89 2.44 -15.69
C LEU A 82 18.34 3.63 -16.53
N LYS A 83 19.50 4.23 -16.24
CA LYS A 83 20.05 5.33 -17.05
C LYS A 83 20.58 4.89 -18.42
N GLU A 84 20.81 3.60 -18.64
CA GLU A 84 21.16 3.05 -19.94
C GLU A 84 19.92 2.91 -20.85
N MET A 85 18.71 2.99 -20.28
CA MET A 85 17.42 2.90 -20.96
C MET A 85 16.86 4.30 -21.21
N PRO A 86 16.78 4.79 -22.47
CA PRO A 86 16.42 6.17 -22.79
C PRO A 86 15.10 6.65 -22.17
N GLU A 87 14.10 5.75 -22.05
CA GLU A 87 12.79 6.02 -21.47
C GLU A 87 12.83 6.29 -19.95
N PHE A 88 13.82 5.76 -19.24
CA PHE A 88 13.92 5.88 -17.78
C PHE A 88 14.96 6.89 -17.29
N VAL A 89 15.82 7.42 -18.16
CA VAL A 89 16.89 8.37 -17.81
C VAL A 89 16.36 9.51 -16.93
N LYS A 90 15.32 10.20 -17.40
CA LYS A 90 14.76 11.37 -16.69
C LYS A 90 14.22 10.98 -15.32
N THR A 91 13.53 9.85 -15.23
CA THR A 91 12.97 9.36 -13.96
C THR A 91 14.08 8.98 -12.98
N ALA A 92 15.08 8.22 -13.42
CA ALA A 92 16.22 7.84 -12.59
C ALA A 92 17.01 9.05 -12.08
N GLU A 93 17.23 10.07 -12.93
CA GLU A 93 17.88 11.33 -12.53
C GLU A 93 17.04 12.15 -11.54
N SER A 94 15.72 12.17 -11.71
CA SER A 94 14.83 12.88 -10.77
C SER A 94 14.83 12.24 -9.38
N ILE A 95 14.78 10.91 -9.33
CA ILE A 95 14.82 10.16 -8.06
C ILE A 95 16.16 10.38 -7.34
N GLN A 96 17.27 10.39 -8.07
CA GLN A 96 18.58 10.65 -7.46
C GLN A 96 18.72 12.05 -6.84
N LYS A 97 17.95 13.02 -7.32
CA LYS A 97 17.92 14.38 -6.77
C LYS A 97 16.96 14.54 -5.59
N MET A 98 16.11 13.53 -5.32
CA MET A 98 15.19 13.57 -4.21
C MET A 98 15.93 13.59 -2.87
N PRO A 99 15.41 14.30 -1.87
CA PRO A 99 15.94 14.24 -0.51
C PRO A 99 15.92 12.80 0.01
N GLY A 100 16.98 12.37 0.69
CA GLY A 100 17.00 11.09 1.40
C GLY A 100 16.16 11.09 2.68
N ASP A 101 15.80 12.28 3.20
CA ASP A 101 15.00 12.40 4.42
C ASP A 101 13.50 12.21 4.11
N LYS A 102 12.96 11.11 4.61
CA LYS A 102 11.53 10.75 4.46
C LYS A 102 10.56 11.82 5.00
N LYS A 103 10.98 12.61 5.99
CA LYS A 103 10.14 13.69 6.54
C LYS A 103 9.97 14.82 5.53
N ILE A 104 11.05 15.16 4.83
CA ILE A 104 11.02 16.18 3.77
C ILE A 104 10.14 15.70 2.63
N LEU A 105 10.36 14.47 2.14
CA LEU A 105 9.55 13.87 1.08
C LEU A 105 8.06 13.83 1.44
N LYS A 106 7.74 13.43 2.68
CA LYS A 106 6.35 13.42 3.15
C LYS A 106 5.75 14.83 3.19
N ALA A 107 6.50 15.82 3.62
CA ALA A 107 6.02 17.20 3.67
C ALA A 107 5.78 17.78 2.26
N GLU A 108 6.64 17.48 1.31
CA GLU A 108 6.47 17.86 -0.10
C GLU A 108 5.25 17.16 -0.71
N TYR A 109 5.12 15.85 -0.52
CA TYR A 109 3.96 15.08 -0.96
C TYR A 109 2.64 15.63 -0.40
N LEU A 110 2.57 15.90 0.90
CA LEU A 110 1.36 16.46 1.53
C LEU A 110 1.01 17.85 1.00
N LYS A 111 2.02 18.65 0.67
CA LYS A 111 1.81 19.95 0.04
C LYS A 111 1.24 19.81 -1.38
N GLU A 112 1.78 18.91 -2.17
CA GLU A 112 1.29 18.64 -3.53
C GLU A 112 -0.11 18.02 -3.51
N LEU A 113 -0.35 17.07 -2.62
CA LEU A 113 -1.68 16.46 -2.41
C LEU A 113 -2.71 17.50 -2.01
N THR A 114 -2.37 18.40 -1.08
CA THR A 114 -3.26 19.50 -0.68
C THR A 114 -3.57 20.43 -1.85
N ALA A 115 -2.57 20.77 -2.66
CA ALA A 115 -2.76 21.60 -3.84
C ALA A 115 -3.61 20.89 -4.91
N TRP A 116 -3.46 19.58 -5.07
CA TRP A 116 -4.28 18.76 -5.97
C TRP A 116 -5.72 18.71 -5.47
N ASN A 117 -5.95 18.38 -4.20
CA ASN A 117 -7.28 18.34 -3.59
C ASN A 117 -8.01 19.69 -3.78
N ASN A 118 -7.36 20.80 -3.46
CA ASN A 118 -7.97 22.13 -3.62
C ASN A 118 -8.34 22.46 -5.08
N ARG A 119 -7.74 21.79 -6.05
CA ARG A 119 -8.03 21.99 -7.47
C ARG A 119 -9.15 21.09 -7.98
N VAL A 120 -9.23 19.85 -7.51
CA VAL A 120 -10.14 18.82 -8.04
C VAL A 120 -11.33 18.54 -7.13
N ASP A 121 -11.26 18.91 -5.85
CA ASP A 121 -12.32 18.68 -4.89
C ASP A 121 -13.15 19.93 -4.66
N GLU A 122 -14.29 19.98 -5.31
CA GLU A 122 -15.31 21.04 -5.08
C GLU A 122 -15.91 21.03 -3.66
N GLY A 123 -15.69 19.93 -2.91
CA GLY A 123 -16.11 19.81 -1.52
C GLY A 123 -15.22 20.57 -0.53
N PHE A 124 -14.10 21.15 -1.01
CA PHE A 124 -13.23 22.01 -0.21
C PHE A 124 -13.33 23.47 -0.64
N ALA A 125 -13.51 24.35 0.31
CA ALA A 125 -13.40 25.78 0.11
C ALA A 125 -12.48 26.38 1.18
N GLU A 126 -11.46 27.14 0.77
CA GLU A 126 -10.49 27.75 1.67
C GLU A 126 -9.83 26.75 2.64
N GLY A 127 -9.58 25.52 2.17
CA GLY A 127 -8.98 24.45 2.97
C GLY A 127 -9.92 23.81 3.99
N LYS A 128 -11.23 24.05 3.89
CA LYS A 128 -12.26 23.45 4.77
C LYS A 128 -13.17 22.51 4.00
N PRO A 129 -13.51 21.35 4.56
CA PRO A 129 -14.41 20.39 3.92
C PRO A 129 -15.85 20.85 4.01
N VAL A 130 -16.30 21.70 3.08
CA VAL A 130 -17.66 22.28 3.09
C VAL A 130 -18.74 21.22 2.89
N ARG A 131 -18.45 20.14 2.17
CA ARG A 131 -19.38 19.02 1.97
C ARG A 131 -19.54 18.12 3.20
N ALA A 132 -18.66 18.25 4.19
CA ALA A 132 -18.78 17.57 5.48
C ALA A 132 -19.73 18.30 6.45
N ALA A 133 -20.29 19.47 6.10
CA ALA A 133 -21.17 20.21 6.97
C ALA A 133 -22.44 19.41 7.28
N ALA A 134 -22.85 19.38 8.56
CA ALA A 134 -24.05 18.67 9.00
C ALA A 134 -25.34 19.22 8.36
N SER A 135 -25.34 20.50 8.00
CA SER A 135 -26.48 21.20 7.39
C SER A 135 -26.44 21.27 5.86
N LEU A 136 -25.57 20.45 5.23
CA LEU A 136 -25.48 20.40 3.78
C LEU A 136 -26.79 19.90 3.18
N ASP A 137 -27.32 20.61 2.17
CA ASP A 137 -28.43 20.11 1.37
C ASP A 137 -27.88 19.14 0.31
N ASP A 138 -28.22 17.87 0.41
CA ASP A 138 -27.78 16.78 -0.45
C ASP A 138 -28.93 16.14 -1.25
N LYS A 139 -30.06 16.87 -1.40
CA LYS A 139 -31.28 16.38 -2.09
C LYS A 139 -31.00 16.00 -3.56
N ASP A 140 -30.08 16.69 -4.19
CA ASP A 140 -29.71 16.47 -5.59
C ASP A 140 -28.59 15.42 -5.75
N TRP A 141 -28.16 14.78 -4.65
CA TRP A 141 -27.14 13.74 -4.71
C TRP A 141 -27.71 12.41 -5.19
N GLU A 142 -26.95 11.73 -6.01
CA GLU A 142 -27.32 10.39 -6.47
C GLU A 142 -27.13 9.35 -5.35
N SER A 143 -28.02 8.36 -5.32
CA SER A 143 -27.92 7.26 -4.37
C SER A 143 -27.07 6.12 -4.94
N MET A 144 -26.15 5.58 -4.15
CA MET A 144 -25.28 4.49 -4.52
C MET A 144 -25.27 3.40 -3.44
N ASN A 145 -25.11 2.15 -3.84
CA ASN A 145 -25.03 1.04 -2.90
C ASN A 145 -23.58 0.76 -2.51
N PHE A 146 -23.30 0.70 -1.21
CA PHE A 146 -22.04 0.28 -0.61
C PHE A 146 -22.27 -0.86 0.39
N PRO A 147 -21.29 -1.78 0.59
CA PRO A 147 -20.00 -1.89 -0.12
C PRO A 147 -20.18 -2.39 -1.56
N GLY A 148 -19.25 -2.04 -2.43
CA GLY A 148 -19.23 -2.43 -3.83
C GLY A 148 -18.25 -1.59 -4.64
N GLU A 149 -17.94 -2.05 -5.84
CA GLU A 149 -17.18 -1.25 -6.79
C GLU A 149 -17.98 -0.01 -7.23
N VAL A 150 -17.29 1.08 -7.44
CA VAL A 150 -17.85 2.29 -8.04
C VAL A 150 -18.25 1.93 -9.46
N GLY A 151 -19.55 1.88 -9.70
CA GLY A 151 -20.14 1.24 -10.88
C GLY A 151 -19.77 1.89 -12.21
N PRO A 152 -20.33 1.36 -13.33
CA PRO A 152 -20.05 1.84 -14.68
C PRO A 152 -20.31 3.34 -14.90
N GLN A 153 -21.15 3.94 -14.05
CA GLN A 153 -21.47 5.38 -14.09
C GLN A 153 -20.22 6.26 -13.85
N LEU A 154 -19.23 5.74 -13.14
CA LEU A 154 -17.98 6.44 -12.84
C LEU A 154 -16.78 5.85 -13.59
N ALA A 155 -17.01 5.03 -14.61
CA ALA A 155 -15.94 4.50 -15.44
C ALA A 155 -15.12 5.65 -16.04
N GLY A 156 -13.82 5.70 -15.72
CA GLY A 156 -12.92 6.78 -16.15
C GLY A 156 -13.01 8.06 -15.31
N PHE A 157 -13.73 8.04 -14.19
CA PHE A 157 -13.67 9.12 -13.21
C PHE A 157 -12.30 9.12 -12.51
N ASP A 158 -11.65 10.28 -12.51
CA ASP A 158 -10.41 10.55 -11.79
C ASP A 158 -10.62 11.83 -10.97
N GLY A 159 -10.77 11.70 -9.67
CA GLY A 159 -11.11 12.83 -8.80
C GLY A 159 -11.55 12.41 -7.40
N VAL A 160 -12.25 13.29 -6.72
CA VAL A 160 -12.74 13.07 -5.35
C VAL A 160 -14.25 12.85 -5.35
N MET A 161 -14.70 11.81 -4.67
CA MET A 161 -16.11 11.48 -4.48
C MET A 161 -16.49 11.66 -3.02
N TRP A 162 -17.53 12.45 -2.78
CA TRP A 162 -18.09 12.62 -1.46
C TRP A 162 -19.28 11.68 -1.26
N VAL A 163 -19.23 10.91 -0.20
CA VAL A 163 -20.30 9.97 0.17
C VAL A 163 -20.88 10.35 1.53
N ARG A 164 -22.20 10.30 1.64
CA ARG A 164 -22.92 10.56 2.90
C ARG A 164 -23.86 9.39 3.23
N LYS A 165 -23.95 9.07 4.50
CA LYS A 165 -24.87 8.07 5.02
C LYS A 165 -25.43 8.53 6.35
N GLU A 166 -26.75 8.58 6.46
CA GLU A 166 -27.41 8.72 7.74
C GLU A 166 -27.60 7.35 8.39
N ILE A 167 -27.30 7.29 9.68
CA ILE A 167 -27.53 6.11 10.50
C ILE A 167 -28.27 6.49 11.76
N GLU A 168 -29.27 5.71 12.13
CA GLU A 168 -29.95 5.85 13.43
C GLU A 168 -29.14 5.12 14.50
N ILE A 169 -28.72 5.85 15.51
CA ILE A 169 -28.03 5.27 16.68
C ILE A 169 -29.09 4.90 17.71
N PRO A 170 -29.19 3.61 18.09
CA PRO A 170 -30.13 3.17 19.10
C PRO A 170 -29.96 3.94 20.42
N ALA A 171 -31.05 4.35 21.05
CA ALA A 171 -31.01 5.06 22.33
C ALA A 171 -30.25 4.29 23.43
N SER A 172 -30.18 2.95 23.32
CA SER A 172 -29.43 2.10 24.24
C SER A 172 -27.90 2.27 24.14
N TRP A 173 -27.41 2.99 23.13
CA TRP A 173 -25.98 3.28 22.93
C TRP A 173 -25.60 4.66 23.50
N ALA A 174 -26.55 5.45 23.95
CA ALA A 174 -26.29 6.76 24.55
C ALA A 174 -25.26 6.63 25.71
N GLY A 175 -24.24 7.47 25.67
CA GLY A 175 -23.16 7.49 26.68
C GLY A 175 -22.17 6.33 26.58
N LYS A 176 -22.20 5.53 25.51
CA LYS A 176 -21.21 4.48 25.24
C LYS A 176 -20.24 4.91 24.15
N ASP A 177 -19.03 4.42 24.23
CA ASP A 177 -18.07 4.52 23.13
C ASP A 177 -18.56 3.65 21.95
N VAL A 178 -18.60 4.24 20.77
CA VAL A 178 -19.04 3.57 19.55
C VAL A 178 -17.90 3.61 18.54
N GLN A 179 -17.59 2.47 17.94
CA GLN A 179 -16.61 2.37 16.89
C GLN A 179 -17.30 2.26 15.53
N LEU A 180 -16.92 3.13 14.60
CA LEU A 180 -17.27 3.00 13.19
C LEU A 180 -16.18 2.23 12.46
N SER A 181 -16.55 1.15 11.76
CA SER A 181 -15.65 0.40 10.89
C SER A 181 -16.20 0.43 9.47
N LEU A 182 -15.52 1.10 8.56
CA LEU A 182 -15.89 1.22 7.16
C LEU A 182 -15.33 0.10 6.27
N GLY A 183 -14.44 -0.74 6.82
CA GLY A 183 -13.73 -1.76 6.06
C GLY A 183 -12.54 -1.19 5.30
N ALA A 184 -12.14 -1.88 4.24
CA ALA A 184 -11.09 -1.41 3.34
C ALA A 184 -11.69 -0.40 2.36
N ILE A 185 -11.04 0.76 2.24
CA ILE A 185 -11.33 1.80 1.24
C ILE A 185 -10.12 1.82 0.30
N ASP A 186 -10.36 1.74 -1.01
CA ASP A 186 -9.31 1.74 -2.02
C ASP A 186 -8.79 3.16 -2.26
N ASP A 187 -7.51 3.29 -2.55
CA ASP A 187 -6.70 4.48 -2.72
C ASP A 187 -6.52 5.32 -1.44
N ASN A 188 -7.25 6.40 -1.25
CA ASN A 188 -7.10 7.31 -0.11
C ASN A 188 -8.45 7.75 0.45
N ASP A 189 -8.57 7.76 1.75
CA ASP A 189 -9.71 8.23 2.53
C ASP A 189 -9.34 9.36 3.49
#